data_4e31c2bc8ee1b5f65b37c456dcf57a32
#
_entry.id   4e31c2bc8ee1b5f65b37c456dcf57a32
#
_cell.length_a   1.000
_cell.length_b   1.000
_cell.length_c   1.000
_cell.angle_alpha   90.00
_cell.angle_beta   90.00
_cell.angle_gamma   90.00
#
_symmetry.space_group_name_H-M   'P 1'
#
loop_
_entity.id
_entity.type
_entity.pdbx_description
1 polymer ?
#
loop_
_entity_poly.entity_id
_entity_poly.type
_entity_poly.pdbx_seq_one_letter_code
_entity_poly.pdbx_strand_id
1 'polypeptide(L)'
;LVIKQDPYNVDEINQLKILYEFGNQSALNVMLNIFSDKNQTYEIRLLCLDLLSSIDSPLVKDALKNTVENVEFLEIEYLVKCIEILNSFEDLESTNSLVNGLKNSENKIMDLRETIVNAIGENGSDDEILTLIDLYEISLTNHNRMNELLTLTLGSMNDDRSIPLLMKIASDKNINIRIRNTAVEVLSRKNAPELVDFFIEMLGDPETNEEMLNFVNSAMGNIQNERMTMALLESFQTG
;
A
#
# COMPACT_ATOMS: atom_id res chain seq x y z
N LEU A 1 25.21 -10.36 35.52
CA LEU A 1 24.59 -9.15 35.02
C LEU A 1 23.09 -9.25 35.32
N VAL A 2 22.63 -8.49 36.32
CA VAL A 2 21.22 -8.37 36.63
C VAL A 2 20.62 -7.53 35.51
N ILE A 3 19.74 -8.13 34.70
CA ILE A 3 18.94 -7.40 33.72
C ILE A 3 18.04 -6.50 34.56
N LYS A 4 18.22 -5.17 34.40
CA LYS A 4 17.39 -4.17 35.04
C LYS A 4 15.94 -4.37 34.54
N GLN A 5 15.00 -4.55 35.45
CA GLN A 5 13.58 -4.71 35.11
C GLN A 5 12.91 -3.36 34.73
N ASP A 6 13.54 -2.25 35.04
CA ASP A 6 13.03 -0.92 34.73
C ASP A 6 13.59 -0.41 33.39
N PRO A 7 12.80 0.33 32.59
CA PRO A 7 13.29 0.98 31.38
C PRO A 7 14.47 1.90 31.67
N TYR A 8 15.39 2.00 30.71
CA TYR A 8 16.48 2.96 30.76
C TYR A 8 15.93 4.40 30.68
N ASN A 9 16.64 5.33 31.30
CA ASN A 9 16.35 6.75 31.19
C ASN A 9 17.42 7.48 30.35
N VAL A 10 17.14 8.73 29.99
CA VAL A 10 17.99 9.55 29.11
C VAL A 10 19.41 9.73 29.68
N ASP A 11 19.53 9.91 31.00
CA ASP A 11 20.84 10.14 31.63
C ASP A 11 21.70 8.86 31.57
N GLU A 12 21.12 7.70 31.77
CA GLU A 12 21.80 6.41 31.68
C GLU A 12 22.31 6.16 30.25
N ILE A 13 21.53 6.51 29.23
CA ILE A 13 21.95 6.40 27.82
C ILE A 13 23.12 7.34 27.51
N ASN A 14 23.05 8.59 27.96
CA ASN A 14 24.15 9.54 27.78
C ASN A 14 25.44 9.11 28.50
N GLN A 15 25.31 8.47 29.67
CA GLN A 15 26.47 7.89 30.37
C GLN A 15 27.10 6.73 29.58
N LEU A 16 26.29 5.88 28.89
CA LEU A 16 26.83 4.84 28.04
C LEU A 16 27.66 5.40 26.88
N LYS A 17 27.24 6.51 26.27
CA LYS A 17 28.01 7.20 25.23
C LYS A 17 29.36 7.65 25.80
N ILE A 18 29.36 8.33 26.93
CA ILE A 18 30.60 8.81 27.60
C ILE A 18 31.53 7.62 27.88
N LEU A 19 31.01 6.52 28.44
CA LEU A 19 31.80 5.32 28.70
C LEU A 19 32.43 4.75 27.43
N TYR A 20 31.71 4.75 26.33
CA TYR A 20 32.22 4.29 25.03
C TYR A 20 33.35 5.21 24.54
N GLU A 21 33.20 6.53 24.63
CA GLU A 21 34.20 7.51 24.24
C GLU A 21 35.50 7.38 25.09
N PHE A 22 35.40 6.92 26.32
CA PHE A 22 36.52 6.55 27.16
C PHE A 22 37.10 5.15 26.91
N GLY A 23 36.67 4.46 25.83
CA GLY A 23 37.22 3.20 25.37
C GLY A 23 36.50 1.95 25.92
N ASN A 24 35.39 2.10 26.64
CA ASN A 24 34.64 0.95 27.14
C ASN A 24 33.74 0.34 26.04
N GLN A 25 34.28 -0.65 25.34
CA GLN A 25 33.55 -1.35 24.27
C GLN A 25 32.26 -2.07 24.72
N SER A 26 32.16 -2.42 26.01
CA SER A 26 30.94 -3.03 26.55
C SER A 26 29.76 -2.06 26.54
N ALA A 27 29.99 -0.77 26.58
CA ALA A 27 28.94 0.24 26.49
C ALA A 27 28.24 0.24 25.12
N LEU A 28 28.98 0.01 24.03
CA LEU A 28 28.42 -0.16 22.70
C LEU A 28 27.42 -1.34 22.64
N ASN A 29 27.80 -2.49 23.19
CA ASN A 29 26.92 -3.66 23.21
C ASN A 29 25.64 -3.38 24.02
N VAL A 30 25.72 -2.62 25.10
CA VAL A 30 24.55 -2.24 25.90
C VAL A 30 23.65 -1.31 25.09
N MET A 31 24.19 -0.29 24.39
CA MET A 31 23.41 0.60 23.53
C MET A 31 22.72 -0.15 22.39
N LEU A 32 23.41 -1.09 21.73
CA LEU A 32 22.84 -1.95 20.71
C LEU A 32 21.69 -2.82 21.24
N ASN A 33 21.85 -3.39 22.42
CA ASN A 33 20.80 -4.17 23.07
C ASN A 33 19.58 -3.31 23.40
N ILE A 34 19.77 -2.08 23.94
CA ILE A 34 18.69 -1.14 24.24
C ILE A 34 17.97 -0.72 22.95
N PHE A 35 18.70 -0.39 21.90
CA PHE A 35 18.13 -0.08 20.58
C PHE A 35 17.23 -1.20 20.06
N SER A 36 17.64 -2.45 20.22
CA SER A 36 16.91 -3.64 19.72
C SER A 36 15.81 -4.13 20.68
N ASP A 37 15.80 -3.67 21.94
CA ASP A 37 14.85 -4.15 22.94
C ASP A 37 13.50 -3.45 22.83
N LYS A 38 12.49 -4.22 22.43
CA LYS A 38 11.10 -3.76 22.25
C LYS A 38 10.39 -3.39 23.56
N ASN A 39 10.93 -3.76 24.71
CA ASN A 39 10.39 -3.37 26.02
C ASN A 39 10.84 -1.96 26.43
N GLN A 40 11.80 -1.37 25.70
CA GLN A 40 12.19 0.03 25.92
C GLN A 40 11.21 0.98 25.23
N THR A 41 11.05 2.19 25.79
CA THR A 41 10.20 3.18 25.16
C THR A 41 10.78 3.63 23.80
N TYR A 42 9.91 4.09 22.90
CA TYR A 42 10.33 4.57 21.58
C TYR A 42 11.39 5.67 21.67
N GLU A 43 11.21 6.62 22.61
CA GLU A 43 12.15 7.73 22.83
C GLU A 43 13.55 7.26 23.23
N ILE A 44 13.63 6.26 24.10
CA ILE A 44 14.92 5.68 24.54
C ILE A 44 15.59 4.94 23.39
N ARG A 45 14.85 4.18 22.60
CA ARG A 45 15.38 3.49 21.43
C ARG A 45 15.86 4.47 20.36
N LEU A 46 15.10 5.55 20.11
CA LEU A 46 15.48 6.60 19.17
C LEU A 46 16.74 7.34 19.64
N LEU A 47 16.85 7.68 20.93
CA LEU A 47 18.05 8.29 21.49
C LEU A 47 19.27 7.39 21.32
N CYS A 48 19.14 6.08 21.58
CA CYS A 48 20.22 5.13 21.31
C CYS A 48 20.63 5.13 19.83
N LEU A 49 19.67 5.17 18.91
CA LEU A 49 19.93 5.22 17.47
C LEU A 49 20.70 6.48 17.09
N ASP A 50 20.31 7.65 17.61
CA ASP A 50 21.00 8.91 17.38
C ASP A 50 22.47 8.86 17.87
N LEU A 51 22.71 8.26 19.02
CA LEU A 51 24.07 8.09 19.52
C LEU A 51 24.89 7.09 18.71
N LEU A 52 24.28 5.98 18.31
CA LEU A 52 24.91 4.95 17.47
C LEU A 52 25.25 5.45 16.07
N SER A 53 24.48 6.42 15.53
CA SER A 53 24.74 7.01 14.21
C SER A 53 26.10 7.69 14.07
N SER A 54 26.70 8.11 15.19
CA SER A 54 28.03 8.73 15.24
C SER A 54 29.17 7.73 15.42
N ILE A 55 28.88 6.42 15.52
CA ILE A 55 29.85 5.35 15.81
C ILE A 55 30.11 4.51 14.57
N ASP A 56 31.30 4.66 13.99
CA ASP A 56 31.74 3.81 12.87
C ASP A 56 32.20 2.44 13.41
N SER A 57 31.27 1.49 13.46
CA SER A 57 31.50 0.14 13.94
C SER A 57 30.75 -0.91 13.10
N PRO A 58 31.40 -2.01 12.73
CA PRO A 58 30.73 -3.14 12.07
C PRO A 58 29.49 -3.64 12.82
N LEU A 59 29.54 -3.65 14.15
CA LEU A 59 28.41 -4.07 15.00
C LEU A 59 27.21 -3.13 14.85
N VAL A 60 27.42 -1.82 14.73
CA VAL A 60 26.36 -0.84 14.49
C VAL A 60 25.76 -1.08 13.10
N LYS A 61 26.63 -1.21 12.09
CA LYS A 61 26.20 -1.48 10.70
C LYS A 61 25.35 -2.75 10.62
N ASP A 62 25.77 -3.83 11.24
CA ASP A 62 25.05 -5.11 11.23
C ASP A 62 23.69 -5.00 11.96
N ALA A 63 23.63 -4.28 13.09
CA ALA A 63 22.38 -4.05 13.81
C ALA A 63 21.38 -3.22 12.98
N LEU A 64 21.86 -2.17 12.28
CA LEU A 64 21.02 -1.34 11.40
C LEU A 64 20.52 -2.13 10.19
N LYS A 65 21.39 -2.90 9.53
CA LYS A 65 21.01 -3.80 8.44
C LYS A 65 19.90 -4.75 8.89
N ASN A 66 20.12 -5.45 10.00
CA ASN A 66 19.15 -6.40 10.53
C ASN A 66 17.79 -5.73 10.84
N THR A 67 17.80 -4.48 11.33
CA THR A 67 16.58 -3.72 11.59
C THR A 67 15.85 -3.34 10.30
N VAL A 68 16.57 -2.92 9.26
CA VAL A 68 15.98 -2.53 7.97
C VAL A 68 15.48 -3.75 7.20
N GLU A 69 16.22 -4.86 7.20
CA GLU A 69 15.85 -6.09 6.49
C GLU A 69 14.69 -6.83 7.16
N ASN A 70 14.61 -6.77 8.49
CA ASN A 70 13.56 -7.41 9.27
C ASN A 70 12.60 -6.36 9.83
N VAL A 71 11.94 -5.61 8.95
CA VAL A 71 10.86 -4.70 9.35
C VAL A 71 9.74 -5.53 9.96
N GLU A 72 9.84 -5.84 11.24
CA GLU A 72 8.75 -6.44 11.98
C GLU A 72 7.70 -5.36 12.24
N PHE A 73 6.64 -5.42 11.49
CA PHE A 73 5.44 -4.66 11.78
C PHE A 73 4.71 -5.25 13.01
N LEU A 74 5.37 -5.26 14.15
CA LEU A 74 4.79 -5.78 15.40
C LEU A 74 3.50 -5.06 15.81
N GLU A 75 3.30 -3.86 15.32
CA GLU A 75 2.07 -3.10 15.54
C GLU A 75 0.97 -3.43 14.53
N ILE A 76 1.24 -4.21 13.47
CA ILE A 76 0.20 -4.54 12.48
C ILE A 76 -0.91 -5.35 13.09
N GLU A 77 -0.62 -6.39 13.86
CA GLU A 77 -1.66 -7.20 14.51
C GLU A 77 -2.51 -6.36 15.46
N TYR A 78 -1.86 -5.46 16.20
CA TYR A 78 -2.56 -4.51 17.06
C TYR A 78 -3.45 -3.54 16.25
N LEU A 79 -2.93 -2.98 15.16
CA LEU A 79 -3.69 -2.12 14.26
C LEU A 79 -4.86 -2.85 13.60
N VAL A 80 -4.64 -4.08 13.13
CA VAL A 80 -5.73 -4.91 12.57
C VAL A 80 -6.83 -5.10 13.59
N LYS A 81 -6.49 -5.39 14.85
CA LYS A 81 -7.46 -5.53 15.93
C LYS A 81 -8.21 -4.23 16.21
N CYS A 82 -7.52 -3.09 16.22
CA CYS A 82 -8.17 -1.78 16.34
C CYS A 82 -9.14 -1.51 15.19
N ILE A 83 -8.77 -1.85 13.94
CA ILE A 83 -9.61 -1.70 12.75
C ILE A 83 -10.87 -2.58 12.88
N GLU A 84 -10.73 -3.84 13.29
CA GLU A 84 -11.87 -4.74 13.50
C GLU A 84 -12.85 -4.21 14.53
N ILE A 85 -12.33 -3.72 15.67
CA ILE A 85 -13.15 -3.13 16.73
C ILE A 85 -13.82 -1.84 16.23
N LEU A 86 -13.06 -0.96 15.55
CA LEU A 86 -13.60 0.29 15.04
C LEU A 86 -14.70 0.05 13.99
N ASN A 87 -14.52 -0.96 13.14
CA ASN A 87 -15.53 -1.35 12.15
C ASN A 87 -16.82 -1.90 12.81
N SER A 88 -16.74 -2.49 14.00
CA SER A 88 -17.90 -3.03 14.71
C SER A 88 -18.86 -1.97 15.27
N PHE A 89 -18.45 -0.69 15.30
CA PHE A 89 -19.32 0.41 15.74
C PHE A 89 -20.32 0.83 14.66
N GLU A 90 -20.06 0.52 13.39
CA GLU A 90 -20.94 0.78 12.23
C GLU A 90 -21.43 2.25 12.10
N ASP A 91 -20.66 3.21 12.61
CA ASP A 91 -20.96 4.63 12.59
C ASP A 91 -20.07 5.41 11.60
N LEU A 92 -20.54 6.62 11.24
CA LEU A 92 -19.83 7.47 10.27
C LEU A 92 -18.47 7.97 10.78
N GLU A 93 -18.32 8.21 12.08
CA GLU A 93 -17.09 8.71 12.69
C GLU A 93 -16.02 7.63 12.63
N SER A 94 -16.35 6.39 12.98
CA SER A 94 -15.47 5.23 12.84
C SER A 94 -15.05 5.00 11.40
N THR A 95 -15.99 5.07 10.45
CA THR A 95 -15.71 4.95 9.02
C THR A 95 -14.76 6.05 8.54
N ASN A 96 -14.96 7.30 8.92
CA ASN A 96 -14.07 8.41 8.59
C ASN A 96 -12.65 8.20 9.15
N SER A 97 -12.54 7.63 10.36
CA SER A 97 -11.26 7.31 10.97
C SER A 97 -10.52 6.22 10.20
N LEU A 98 -11.22 5.19 9.72
CA LEU A 98 -10.64 4.14 8.85
C LEU A 98 -10.14 4.73 7.52
N VAL A 99 -10.92 5.62 6.89
CA VAL A 99 -10.51 6.30 5.64
C VAL A 99 -9.26 7.16 5.87
N ASN A 100 -9.20 7.90 6.96
CA ASN A 100 -8.02 8.71 7.32
C ASN A 100 -6.81 7.83 7.63
N GLY A 101 -7.01 6.70 8.31
CA GLY A 101 -5.98 5.70 8.56
C GLY A 101 -5.37 5.15 7.26
N LEU A 102 -6.23 4.82 6.27
CA LEU A 102 -5.77 4.38 4.96
C LEU A 102 -4.92 5.44 4.26
N LYS A 103 -5.40 6.70 4.20
CA LYS A 103 -4.65 7.81 3.58
C LYS A 103 -3.30 8.05 4.25
N ASN A 104 -3.27 8.01 5.58
CA ASN A 104 -2.04 8.24 6.35
C ASN A 104 -1.04 7.09 6.18
N SER A 105 -1.51 5.84 6.08
CA SER A 105 -0.64 4.69 5.84
C SER A 105 0.00 4.73 4.45
N GLU A 106 -0.76 5.08 3.41
CA GLU A 106 -0.23 5.25 2.05
C GLU A 106 0.88 6.30 1.99
N ASN A 107 0.66 7.48 2.59
CA ASN A 107 1.67 8.54 2.60
C ASN A 107 2.95 8.09 3.33
N LYS A 108 2.82 7.49 4.52
CA LYS A 108 3.99 7.03 5.30
C LYS A 108 4.77 5.92 4.61
N ILE A 109 4.07 4.98 3.95
CA ILE A 109 4.71 3.91 3.19
C ILE A 109 5.44 4.52 1.98
N MET A 110 4.86 5.52 1.33
CA MET A 110 5.49 6.19 0.18
C MET A 110 6.73 6.97 0.59
N ASP A 111 6.67 7.74 1.68
CA ASP A 111 7.81 8.48 2.24
C ASP A 111 8.97 7.54 2.60
N LEU A 112 8.65 6.37 3.21
CA LEU A 112 9.65 5.35 3.54
C LEU A 112 10.29 4.77 2.27
N ARG A 113 9.48 4.41 1.27
CA ARG A 113 9.98 3.89 -0.01
C ARG A 113 10.88 4.89 -0.73
N GLU A 114 10.47 6.16 -0.77
CA GLU A 114 11.26 7.23 -1.36
C GLU A 114 12.63 7.36 -0.67
N THR A 115 12.65 7.33 0.67
CA THR A 115 13.90 7.39 1.45
C THR A 115 14.83 6.22 1.12
N ILE A 116 14.30 5.00 1.02
CA ILE A 116 15.11 3.81 0.70
C ILE A 116 15.64 3.87 -0.74
N VAL A 117 14.79 4.22 -1.71
CA VAL A 117 15.17 4.31 -3.12
C VAL A 117 16.23 5.38 -3.33
N ASN A 118 16.09 6.55 -2.70
CA ASN A 118 17.08 7.62 -2.75
C ASN A 118 18.43 7.17 -2.16
N ALA A 119 18.42 6.48 -1.03
CA ALA A 119 19.64 5.96 -0.41
C ALA A 119 20.35 4.92 -1.30
N ILE A 120 19.61 4.07 -2.01
CA ILE A 120 20.15 3.14 -3.00
C ILE A 120 20.71 3.92 -4.18
N GLY A 121 19.99 4.93 -4.71
CA GLY A 121 20.42 5.73 -5.85
C GLY A 121 21.69 6.55 -5.58
N GLU A 122 21.92 6.98 -4.34
CA GLU A 122 23.13 7.73 -3.96
C GLU A 122 24.37 6.85 -3.79
N ASN A 123 24.22 5.61 -3.37
CA ASN A 123 25.32 4.72 -2.99
C ASN A 123 25.36 3.42 -3.80
N GLY A 124 24.40 3.22 -4.70
CA GLY A 124 24.26 1.99 -5.47
C GLY A 124 25.35 1.84 -6.54
N SER A 125 25.74 0.62 -6.78
CA SER A 125 26.61 0.21 -7.88
C SER A 125 25.80 -0.36 -9.03
N ASP A 126 26.45 -0.73 -10.13
CA ASP A 126 25.79 -1.36 -11.27
C ASP A 126 25.07 -2.68 -10.91
N ASP A 127 25.47 -3.32 -9.81
CA ASP A 127 24.89 -4.59 -9.36
C ASP A 127 23.47 -4.40 -8.78
N GLU A 128 23.15 -3.21 -8.24
CA GLU A 128 21.82 -2.90 -7.69
C GLU A 128 20.79 -2.52 -8.76
N ILE A 129 21.18 -2.28 -10.01
CA ILE A 129 20.27 -1.92 -11.10
C ILE A 129 19.19 -3.00 -11.30
N LEU A 130 19.58 -4.28 -11.29
CA LEU A 130 18.63 -5.40 -11.44
C LEU A 130 17.63 -5.42 -10.30
N THR A 131 18.09 -5.16 -9.08
CA THR A 131 17.23 -5.07 -7.89
C THR A 131 16.22 -3.94 -8.01
N LEU A 132 16.63 -2.77 -8.54
CA LEU A 132 15.73 -1.64 -8.77
C LEU A 132 14.68 -1.95 -9.84
N ILE A 133 15.06 -2.70 -10.90
CA ILE A 133 14.11 -3.17 -11.92
C ILE A 133 13.07 -4.11 -11.30
N ASP A 134 13.50 -5.08 -10.50
CA ASP A 134 12.59 -6.01 -9.81
C ASP A 134 11.65 -5.25 -8.85
N LEU A 135 12.16 -4.26 -8.12
CA LEU A 135 11.36 -3.40 -7.25
C LEU A 135 10.33 -2.57 -8.01
N TYR A 136 10.67 -2.10 -9.22
CA TYR A 136 9.71 -1.41 -10.08
C TYR A 136 8.55 -2.33 -10.47
N GLU A 137 8.83 -3.56 -10.89
CA GLU A 137 7.79 -4.54 -11.26
C GLU A 137 6.90 -4.92 -10.07
N ILE A 138 7.50 -5.12 -8.88
CA ILE A 138 6.76 -5.37 -7.64
C ILE A 138 5.87 -4.17 -7.30
N SER A 139 6.37 -2.95 -7.43
CA SER A 139 5.62 -1.72 -7.15
C SER A 139 4.43 -1.58 -8.10
N LEU A 140 4.62 -1.85 -9.39
CA LEU A 140 3.55 -1.84 -10.39
C LEU A 140 2.47 -2.88 -10.07
N THR A 141 2.89 -4.08 -9.68
CA THR A 141 1.97 -5.16 -9.28
C THR A 141 1.14 -4.78 -8.05
N ASN A 142 1.77 -4.20 -7.03
CA ASN A 142 1.09 -3.75 -5.82
C ASN A 142 0.12 -2.60 -6.10
N HIS A 143 0.50 -1.65 -6.97
CA HIS A 143 -0.37 -0.57 -7.41
C HIS A 143 -1.63 -1.11 -8.12
N ASN A 144 -1.46 -2.04 -9.05
CA ASN A 144 -2.57 -2.68 -9.74
C ASN A 144 -3.50 -3.43 -8.77
N ARG A 145 -2.94 -4.14 -7.80
CA ARG A 145 -3.72 -4.84 -6.78
C ARG A 145 -4.54 -3.88 -5.91
N MET A 146 -3.97 -2.75 -5.51
CA MET A 146 -4.69 -1.72 -4.76
C MET A 146 -5.83 -1.14 -5.59
N ASN A 147 -5.59 -0.82 -6.86
CA ASN A 147 -6.61 -0.31 -7.76
C ASN A 147 -7.76 -1.32 -7.96
N GLU A 148 -7.45 -2.62 -8.08
CA GLU A 148 -8.46 -3.68 -8.17
C GLU A 148 -9.32 -3.74 -6.89
N LEU A 149 -8.71 -3.69 -5.71
CA LEU A 149 -9.42 -3.66 -4.43
C LEU A 149 -10.34 -2.44 -4.30
N LEU A 150 -9.85 -1.25 -4.66
CA LEU A 150 -10.65 -0.02 -4.61
C LEU A 150 -11.82 -0.09 -5.59
N THR A 151 -11.60 -0.63 -6.80
CA THR A 151 -12.64 -0.81 -7.81
C THR A 151 -13.74 -1.75 -7.31
N LEU A 152 -13.38 -2.89 -6.73
CA LEU A 152 -14.32 -3.85 -6.15
C LEU A 152 -15.09 -3.23 -4.96
N THR A 153 -14.39 -2.50 -4.10
CA THR A 153 -15.00 -1.85 -2.93
C THR A 153 -16.01 -0.80 -3.36
N LEU A 154 -15.64 0.08 -4.30
CA LEU A 154 -16.56 1.08 -4.87
C LEU A 154 -17.77 0.42 -5.53
N GLY A 155 -17.55 -0.73 -6.15
CA GLY A 155 -18.60 -1.51 -6.78
C GLY A 155 -19.57 -2.14 -5.80
N SER A 156 -19.10 -2.57 -4.64
CA SER A 156 -19.93 -3.15 -3.58
C SER A 156 -20.78 -2.11 -2.85
N MET A 157 -20.39 -0.83 -2.93
CA MET A 157 -21.15 0.27 -2.35
C MET A 157 -22.42 0.51 -3.17
N ASN A 158 -23.58 0.56 -2.52
CA ASN A 158 -24.84 0.89 -3.17
C ASN A 158 -25.03 2.42 -3.28
N ASP A 159 -24.07 3.07 -3.96
CA ASP A 159 -24.01 4.53 -4.14
C ASP A 159 -23.62 4.85 -5.58
N ASP A 160 -24.52 5.54 -6.28
CA ASP A 160 -24.33 5.87 -7.70
C ASP A 160 -23.24 6.92 -7.94
N ARG A 161 -22.78 7.64 -6.91
CA ARG A 161 -21.63 8.54 -7.00
C ARG A 161 -20.34 7.84 -7.41
N SER A 162 -20.25 6.51 -7.26
CA SER A 162 -19.11 5.71 -7.73
C SER A 162 -19.12 5.47 -9.25
N ILE A 163 -20.26 5.61 -9.93
CA ILE A 163 -20.43 5.28 -11.36
C ILE A 163 -19.49 6.09 -12.26
N PRO A 164 -19.38 7.43 -12.15
CA PRO A 164 -18.50 8.19 -13.04
C PRO A 164 -17.01 7.77 -12.92
N LEU A 165 -16.56 7.44 -11.72
CA LEU A 165 -15.19 6.98 -11.53
C LEU A 165 -14.98 5.57 -12.11
N LEU A 166 -15.94 4.66 -11.91
CA LEU A 166 -15.88 3.32 -12.47
C LEU A 166 -15.92 3.34 -14.01
N MET A 167 -16.74 4.20 -14.63
CA MET A 167 -16.74 4.44 -16.06
C MET A 167 -15.37 4.92 -16.56
N LYS A 168 -14.77 5.89 -15.86
CA LYS A 168 -13.42 6.38 -16.16
C LYS A 168 -12.38 5.26 -16.09
N ILE A 169 -12.42 4.42 -15.05
CA ILE A 169 -11.50 3.27 -14.91
C ILE A 169 -11.68 2.29 -16.07
N ALA A 170 -12.92 1.97 -16.43
CA ALA A 170 -13.22 1.03 -17.50
C ALA A 170 -12.73 1.52 -18.88
N SER A 171 -12.80 2.84 -19.16
CA SER A 171 -12.41 3.43 -20.45
C SER A 171 -10.94 3.81 -20.57
N ASP A 172 -10.19 3.96 -19.46
CA ASP A 172 -8.80 4.40 -19.50
C ASP A 172 -7.86 3.27 -19.97
N LYS A 173 -7.36 3.40 -21.21
CA LYS A 173 -6.45 2.42 -21.86
C LYS A 173 -5.10 2.28 -21.18
N ASN A 174 -4.71 3.21 -20.31
CA ASN A 174 -3.47 3.13 -19.52
C ASN A 174 -3.62 2.24 -18.27
N ILE A 175 -4.86 1.95 -17.88
CA ILE A 175 -5.14 1.06 -16.74
C ILE A 175 -5.06 -0.40 -17.21
N ASN A 176 -4.50 -1.26 -16.33
CA ASN A 176 -4.41 -2.70 -16.59
C ASN A 176 -5.78 -3.27 -16.99
N ILE A 177 -5.81 -4.09 -18.06
CA ILE A 177 -7.04 -4.67 -18.65
C ILE A 177 -7.88 -5.40 -17.59
N ARG A 178 -7.24 -6.07 -16.65
CA ARG A 178 -7.92 -6.81 -15.57
C ARG A 178 -8.74 -5.88 -14.67
N ILE A 179 -8.19 -4.72 -14.32
CA ILE A 179 -8.88 -3.71 -13.50
C ILE A 179 -10.03 -3.09 -14.28
N ARG A 180 -9.84 -2.83 -15.58
CA ARG A 180 -10.86 -2.32 -16.48
C ARG A 180 -12.04 -3.32 -16.60
N ASN A 181 -11.73 -4.60 -16.77
CA ASN A 181 -12.73 -5.67 -16.80
C ASN A 181 -13.52 -5.74 -15.48
N THR A 182 -12.85 -5.65 -14.35
CA THR A 182 -13.49 -5.58 -13.03
C THR A 182 -14.43 -4.37 -12.93
N ALA A 183 -14.03 -3.20 -13.44
CA ALA A 183 -14.89 -2.03 -13.45
C ALA A 183 -16.15 -2.22 -14.31
N VAL A 184 -16.01 -2.83 -15.50
CA VAL A 184 -17.15 -3.20 -16.38
C VAL A 184 -18.09 -4.17 -15.68
N GLU A 185 -17.56 -5.23 -15.06
CA GLU A 185 -18.35 -6.20 -14.32
C GLU A 185 -19.14 -5.56 -13.18
N VAL A 186 -18.49 -4.69 -12.43
CA VAL A 186 -19.14 -3.94 -11.35
C VAL A 186 -20.23 -3.02 -11.87
N LEU A 187 -19.96 -2.25 -12.94
CA LEU A 187 -20.93 -1.37 -13.58
C LEU A 187 -22.14 -2.12 -14.10
N SER A 188 -21.96 -3.35 -14.62
CA SER A 188 -23.06 -4.16 -15.13
C SER A 188 -24.10 -4.56 -14.08
N ARG A 189 -23.71 -4.51 -12.81
CA ARG A 189 -24.60 -4.82 -11.67
C ARG A 189 -25.35 -3.59 -11.18
N LYS A 190 -24.95 -2.39 -11.64
CA LYS A 190 -25.59 -1.12 -11.30
C LYS A 190 -26.65 -0.80 -12.36
N ASN A 191 -27.84 -0.49 -11.92
CA ASN A 191 -29.00 -0.31 -12.80
C ASN A 191 -29.22 1.19 -13.12
N ALA A 192 -28.17 1.87 -13.64
CA ALA A 192 -28.19 3.30 -13.93
C ALA A 192 -28.38 3.57 -15.43
N PRO A 193 -29.26 4.52 -15.82
CA PRO A 193 -29.58 4.78 -17.22
C PRO A 193 -28.39 5.18 -18.08
N GLU A 194 -27.44 5.94 -17.51
CA GLU A 194 -26.21 6.39 -18.19
C GLU A 194 -25.28 5.27 -18.62
N LEU A 195 -25.39 4.10 -18.02
CA LEU A 195 -24.56 2.94 -18.36
C LEU A 195 -24.92 2.34 -19.72
N VAL A 196 -26.15 2.54 -20.18
CA VAL A 196 -26.60 2.09 -21.51
C VAL A 196 -25.76 2.75 -22.59
N ASP A 197 -25.70 4.08 -22.58
CA ASP A 197 -24.96 4.85 -23.59
C ASP A 197 -23.45 4.58 -23.47
N PHE A 198 -22.92 4.46 -22.26
CA PHE A 198 -21.53 4.12 -22.01
C PHE A 198 -21.12 2.78 -22.61
N PHE A 199 -21.89 1.72 -22.40
CA PHE A 199 -21.58 0.39 -22.95
C PHE A 199 -21.75 0.35 -24.49
N ILE A 200 -22.72 1.08 -25.04
CA ILE A 200 -22.87 1.22 -26.49
C ILE A 200 -21.64 1.90 -27.10
N GLU A 201 -21.13 2.96 -26.45
CA GLU A 201 -19.91 3.65 -26.87
C GLU A 201 -18.69 2.74 -26.82
N MET A 202 -18.54 1.96 -25.76
CA MET A 202 -17.45 0.97 -25.63
C MET A 202 -17.49 -0.08 -26.74
N LEU A 203 -18.66 -0.57 -27.13
CA LEU A 203 -18.81 -1.53 -28.24
C LEU A 203 -18.44 -0.92 -29.58
N GLY A 204 -18.68 0.38 -29.78
CA GLY A 204 -18.35 1.11 -30.99
C GLY A 204 -16.87 1.52 -31.10
N ASP A 205 -16.05 1.38 -30.04
CA ASP A 205 -14.64 1.74 -30.07
C ASP A 205 -13.82 0.63 -30.75
N PRO A 206 -13.24 0.88 -31.97
CA PRO A 206 -12.48 -0.14 -32.71
C PRO A 206 -11.18 -0.56 -32.03
N GLU A 207 -10.72 0.20 -31.05
CA GLU A 207 -9.52 -0.12 -30.25
C GLU A 207 -9.87 -0.91 -28.97
N THR A 208 -11.14 -1.19 -28.74
CA THR A 208 -11.55 -2.00 -27.59
C THR A 208 -11.10 -3.45 -27.81
N ASN A 209 -10.33 -3.99 -26.86
CA ASN A 209 -9.78 -5.33 -26.92
C ASN A 209 -10.90 -6.38 -26.95
N GLU A 210 -10.71 -7.48 -27.69
CA GLU A 210 -11.69 -8.57 -27.81
C GLU A 210 -12.13 -9.14 -26.45
N GLU A 211 -11.20 -9.24 -25.50
CA GLU A 211 -11.50 -9.66 -24.12
C GLU A 211 -12.46 -8.67 -23.44
N MET A 212 -12.23 -7.37 -23.61
CA MET A 212 -13.09 -6.32 -23.08
C MET A 212 -14.47 -6.37 -23.72
N LEU A 213 -14.56 -6.61 -25.03
CA LEU A 213 -15.84 -6.76 -25.74
C LEU A 213 -16.67 -7.90 -25.15
N ASN A 214 -16.05 -9.02 -24.81
CA ASN A 214 -16.74 -10.13 -24.17
C ASN A 214 -17.34 -9.75 -22.81
N PHE A 215 -16.59 -8.96 -22.00
CA PHE A 215 -17.11 -8.44 -20.72
C PHE A 215 -18.23 -7.42 -20.92
N VAL A 216 -18.08 -6.50 -21.87
CA VAL A 216 -19.13 -5.52 -22.21
C VAL A 216 -20.40 -6.22 -22.69
N ASN A 217 -20.28 -7.18 -23.61
CA ASN A 217 -21.41 -7.97 -24.10
C ASN A 217 -22.11 -8.74 -22.97
N SER A 218 -21.35 -9.35 -22.07
CA SER A 218 -21.90 -10.03 -20.89
C SER A 218 -22.61 -9.05 -19.95
N ALA A 219 -22.01 -7.89 -19.73
CA ALA A 219 -22.60 -6.83 -18.90
C ALA A 219 -23.92 -6.32 -19.49
N MET A 220 -23.92 -6.08 -20.80
CA MET A 220 -25.12 -5.63 -21.53
C MET A 220 -26.26 -6.64 -21.47
N GLY A 221 -25.95 -7.92 -21.52
CA GLY A 221 -26.97 -9.01 -21.41
C GLY A 221 -27.71 -8.98 -20.06
N ASN A 222 -27.14 -8.40 -19.03
CA ASN A 222 -27.77 -8.26 -17.72
C ASN A 222 -28.68 -7.04 -17.60
N ILE A 223 -28.57 -6.07 -18.51
CA ILE A 223 -29.35 -4.83 -18.51
C ILE A 223 -30.51 -4.99 -19.47
N GLN A 224 -31.75 -5.11 -18.96
CA GLN A 224 -32.96 -5.25 -19.76
C GLN A 224 -33.35 -3.89 -20.39
N ASN A 225 -32.77 -3.55 -21.53
CA ASN A 225 -33.05 -2.34 -22.27
C ASN A 225 -33.08 -2.59 -23.77
N GLU A 226 -34.13 -2.11 -24.44
CA GLU A 226 -34.36 -2.36 -25.90
C GLU A 226 -33.19 -1.79 -26.74
N ARG A 227 -32.67 -0.61 -26.42
CA ARG A 227 -31.51 0.01 -27.11
C ARG A 227 -30.25 -0.86 -27.00
N MET A 228 -30.02 -1.45 -25.82
CA MET A 228 -28.93 -2.38 -25.58
C MET A 228 -29.06 -3.62 -26.42
N THR A 229 -30.26 -4.19 -26.52
CA THR A 229 -30.52 -5.37 -27.34
C THR A 229 -30.23 -5.08 -28.82
N MET A 230 -30.61 -3.92 -29.32
CA MET A 230 -30.31 -3.52 -30.71
C MET A 230 -28.81 -3.34 -30.95
N ALA A 231 -28.08 -2.66 -30.04
CA ALA A 231 -26.64 -2.49 -30.15
C ALA A 231 -25.87 -3.82 -30.11
N LEU A 232 -26.31 -4.77 -29.27
CA LEU A 232 -25.77 -6.14 -29.25
C LEU A 232 -25.96 -6.85 -30.57
N LEU A 233 -27.17 -6.78 -31.17
CA LEU A 233 -27.45 -7.39 -32.45
C LEU A 233 -26.59 -6.80 -33.58
N GLU A 234 -26.37 -5.49 -33.58
CA GLU A 234 -25.50 -4.83 -34.55
C GLU A 234 -24.03 -5.25 -34.37
N SER A 235 -23.53 -5.34 -33.14
CA SER A 235 -22.15 -5.79 -32.88
C SER A 235 -21.86 -7.22 -33.36
N PHE A 236 -22.84 -8.12 -33.27
CA PHE A 236 -22.69 -9.49 -33.77
C PHE A 236 -22.80 -9.61 -35.32
N GLN A 237 -23.33 -8.59 -36.00
CA GLN A 237 -23.43 -8.58 -37.47
C GLN A 237 -22.20 -7.98 -38.15
N THR A 238 -21.41 -7.19 -37.43
CA THR A 238 -20.23 -6.47 -37.94
C THR A 238 -18.88 -7.10 -37.57
N GLY A 239 -18.83 -8.10 -36.69
CA GLY A 239 -17.65 -8.88 -36.31
C GLY A 239 -17.66 -10.23 -37.04
#